data_97198e9e11a54950b69dc586b8c5c1dc
#
_entry.id   97198e9e11a54950b69dc586b8c5c1dc
#
_cell.length_a   1.000
_cell.length_b   1.000
_cell.length_c   1.000
_cell.angle_alpha   90.00
_cell.angle_beta   90.00
_cell.angle_gamma   90.00
#
_symmetry.space_group_name_H-M   'P 1'
#
loop_
_entity.id
_entity.type
_entity.pdbx_description
1 polymer ?
#
loop_
_entity_poly.entity_id
_entity_poly.type
_entity_poly.pdbx_seq_one_letter_code
_entity_poly.pdbx_strand_id
1 'polypeptide(L)'
;MDGLGQRVLVIAFDGWNDAGEAASAAVSHLRAAGEYESVFSVDPELYFDYQYTRPQIRMEADGSRELVWPDATLWRPPYRAEGSRLWLLTGVEPARAWQAFAAELVDAALSEDITGIVALGSMMSDVPHTRPISIFSGSDNEQLRTALGVERPTYEGPVGILSVLGAAAEEAGIPTIALWASVPQYVAGYSPSPKATLALIDRLVEISGAEVDRGQLPAEALAWEASIDAAAADDEEMTEYIHQLEAARDTWDSPEASGDAIAQEFEKYLRRGGEGHGKPGRDDPRR
;
A
#
# COMPACT_ATOMS: atom_id res chain seq x y z
N MET A 1 -21.04 1.27 -8.94
CA MET A 1 -20.19 2.40 -8.53
C MET A 1 -20.73 3.15 -7.31
N ASP A 2 -21.50 2.51 -6.46
CA ASP A 2 -22.38 3.24 -5.53
C ASP A 2 -21.81 3.43 -4.11
N GLY A 3 -20.51 3.26 -3.90
CA GLY A 3 -19.95 3.35 -2.55
C GLY A 3 -18.91 4.46 -2.30
N LEU A 4 -18.01 4.70 -3.25
CA LEU A 4 -16.89 5.64 -3.07
C LEU A 4 -17.18 7.05 -3.61
N GLY A 5 -18.23 7.22 -4.44
CA GLY A 5 -18.55 8.49 -5.10
C GLY A 5 -17.58 8.82 -6.24
N GLN A 6 -17.52 10.12 -6.61
CA GLN A 6 -16.76 10.58 -7.80
C GLN A 6 -15.38 11.17 -7.47
N ARG A 7 -15.14 11.55 -6.22
CA ARG A 7 -13.89 12.15 -5.76
C ARG A 7 -13.21 11.20 -4.79
N VAL A 8 -12.36 10.35 -5.34
CA VAL A 8 -11.71 9.27 -4.58
C VAL A 8 -10.27 9.65 -4.26
N LEU A 9 -9.90 9.62 -2.99
CA LEU A 9 -8.54 9.80 -2.54
C LEU A 9 -7.85 8.44 -2.43
N VAL A 10 -6.79 8.24 -3.21
CA VAL A 10 -5.91 7.07 -3.14
C VAL A 10 -4.72 7.41 -2.26
N ILE A 11 -4.52 6.65 -1.21
CA ILE A 11 -3.44 6.89 -0.23
C ILE A 11 -2.44 5.74 -0.19
N ALA A 12 -1.15 6.06 -0.17
CA ALA A 12 -0.06 5.13 0.11
C ALA A 12 1.08 5.85 0.84
N PHE A 13 1.74 5.14 1.74
CA PHE A 13 2.88 5.65 2.51
C PHE A 13 4.05 4.68 2.42
N ASP A 14 5.23 5.23 2.15
CA ASP A 14 6.49 4.50 2.27
C ASP A 14 6.69 4.06 3.72
N GLY A 15 7.21 2.85 3.91
CA GLY A 15 7.51 2.32 5.22
C GLY A 15 6.88 0.98 5.50
N TRP A 16 6.34 0.81 6.71
CA TRP A 16 5.87 -0.49 7.20
C TRP A 16 4.74 -1.13 6.38
N ASN A 17 3.91 -0.29 5.75
CA ASN A 17 2.77 -0.74 4.94
C ASN A 17 3.08 -0.91 3.45
N ASP A 18 4.36 -0.90 3.05
CA ASP A 18 4.76 -0.84 1.64
C ASP A 18 5.81 -1.90 1.26
N ALA A 19 5.46 -3.16 1.46
CA ALA A 19 6.30 -4.29 1.07
C ALA A 19 6.57 -4.28 -0.44
N GLY A 20 7.85 -4.38 -0.82
CA GLY A 20 8.27 -4.33 -2.22
C GLY A 20 7.94 -3.01 -2.91
N GLU A 21 7.77 -1.92 -2.15
CA GLU A 21 7.42 -0.58 -2.66
C GLU A 21 6.19 -0.58 -3.59
N ALA A 22 5.29 -1.56 -3.41
CA ALA A 22 4.22 -1.79 -4.37
C ALA A 22 3.11 -0.74 -4.29
N ALA A 23 2.76 -0.31 -3.08
CA ALA A 23 1.71 0.68 -2.86
C ALA A 23 2.17 2.09 -3.23
N SER A 24 3.36 2.50 -2.80
CA SER A 24 3.96 3.80 -3.16
C SER A 24 4.22 3.89 -4.66
N ALA A 25 4.71 2.81 -5.30
CA ALA A 25 4.88 2.75 -6.75
C ALA A 25 3.54 2.87 -7.50
N ALA A 26 2.43 2.31 -6.97
CA ALA A 26 1.12 2.47 -7.59
C ALA A 26 0.67 3.94 -7.61
N VAL A 27 0.80 4.65 -6.48
CA VAL A 27 0.46 6.08 -6.43
C VAL A 27 1.42 6.92 -7.28
N SER A 28 2.70 6.59 -7.30
CA SER A 28 3.71 7.25 -8.15
C SER A 28 3.40 7.08 -9.65
N HIS A 29 2.97 5.89 -10.06
CA HIS A 29 2.53 5.62 -11.43
C HIS A 29 1.31 6.47 -11.81
N LEU A 30 0.29 6.52 -10.94
CA LEU A 30 -0.90 7.35 -11.16
C LEU A 30 -0.52 8.83 -11.30
N ARG A 31 0.40 9.32 -10.46
CA ARG A 31 0.86 10.71 -10.50
C ARG A 31 1.64 11.02 -11.79
N ALA A 32 2.51 10.11 -12.23
CA ALA A 32 3.30 10.29 -13.46
C ALA A 32 2.44 10.29 -14.73
N ALA A 33 1.28 9.63 -14.71
CA ALA A 33 0.34 9.58 -15.84
C ALA A 33 -0.51 10.85 -16.01
N GLY A 34 -0.41 11.85 -15.09
CA GLY A 34 -1.21 13.07 -15.14
C GLY A 34 -0.48 14.31 -14.63
N GLU A 35 -1.05 15.48 -14.94
CA GLU A 35 -0.59 16.78 -14.42
C GLU A 35 -1.26 17.06 -13.07
N TYR A 36 -0.76 16.45 -11.99
CA TYR A 36 -1.28 16.63 -10.65
C TYR A 36 -0.74 17.92 -10.00
N GLU A 37 -1.59 18.64 -9.30
CA GLU A 37 -1.25 19.84 -8.54
C GLU A 37 -1.16 19.50 -7.04
N SER A 38 -0.07 19.90 -6.36
CA SER A 38 0.02 19.82 -4.90
C SER A 38 -0.91 20.87 -4.28
N VAL A 39 -1.87 20.42 -3.46
CA VAL A 39 -2.86 21.29 -2.82
C VAL A 39 -2.69 21.37 -1.31
N PHE A 40 -2.01 20.40 -0.73
CA PHE A 40 -1.67 20.38 0.70
C PHE A 40 -0.40 19.57 0.94
N SER A 41 0.42 19.99 1.87
CA SER A 41 1.56 19.22 2.39
C SER A 41 1.70 19.48 3.88
N VAL A 42 1.99 18.45 4.66
CA VAL A 42 2.24 18.59 6.09
C VAL A 42 3.55 19.32 6.37
N ASP A 43 3.65 19.98 7.53
CA ASP A 43 4.93 20.52 8.00
C ASP A 43 5.82 19.35 8.48
N PRO A 44 6.94 19.05 7.79
CA PRO A 44 7.77 17.90 8.12
C PRO A 44 8.41 17.99 9.52
N GLU A 45 8.64 19.19 10.05
CA GLU A 45 9.20 19.38 11.40
C GLU A 45 8.29 18.85 12.51
N LEU A 46 6.99 18.77 12.27
CA LEU A 46 6.02 18.30 13.26
C LEU A 46 5.94 16.78 13.37
N TYR A 47 6.19 16.05 12.27
CA TYR A 47 5.81 14.65 12.13
C TYR A 47 6.96 13.69 11.92
N PHE A 48 8.10 14.14 11.35
CA PHE A 48 9.21 13.26 11.03
C PHE A 48 10.39 13.40 12.01
N ASP A 49 11.13 12.30 12.17
CA ASP A 49 12.39 12.28 12.90
C ASP A 49 13.53 12.11 11.90
N TYR A 50 14.26 13.17 11.64
CA TYR A 50 15.34 13.19 10.65
C TYR A 50 16.56 12.31 11.01
N GLN A 51 16.60 11.74 12.21
CA GLN A 51 17.60 10.72 12.54
C GLN A 51 17.28 9.37 11.88
N TYR A 52 16.00 9.07 11.66
CA TYR A 52 15.50 7.86 11.02
C TYR A 52 15.12 8.10 9.56
N THR A 53 14.38 9.16 9.28
CA THR A 53 13.93 9.52 7.92
C THR A 53 14.68 10.78 7.48
N ARG A 54 15.88 10.58 6.93
CA ARG A 54 16.77 11.69 6.57
C ARG A 54 16.31 12.41 5.31
N PRO A 55 16.43 13.78 5.26
CA PRO A 55 16.32 14.51 4.00
C PRO A 55 17.36 13.99 3.01
N GLN A 56 17.01 13.99 1.74
CA GLN A 56 17.85 13.47 0.65
C GLN A 56 18.28 14.61 -0.28
N ILE A 57 19.43 14.44 -0.92
CA ILE A 57 19.85 15.33 -1.99
C ILE A 57 19.47 14.70 -3.32
N ARG A 58 18.70 15.44 -4.12
CA ARG A 58 18.38 15.10 -5.50
C ARG A 58 19.17 15.98 -6.45
N MET A 59 19.64 15.40 -7.54
CA MET A 59 20.25 16.15 -8.65
C MET A 59 19.16 16.52 -9.64
N GLU A 60 19.04 17.81 -9.93
CA GLU A 60 18.12 18.31 -10.94
C GLU A 60 18.73 18.20 -12.35
N ALA A 61 17.87 18.32 -13.40
CA ALA A 61 18.29 18.20 -14.79
C ALA A 61 19.32 19.29 -15.22
N ASP A 62 19.32 20.44 -14.54
CA ASP A 62 20.27 21.53 -14.77
C ASP A 62 21.60 21.36 -13.99
N GLY A 63 21.75 20.26 -13.24
CA GLY A 63 22.91 19.95 -12.41
C GLY A 63 22.89 20.61 -11.02
N SER A 64 21.85 21.34 -10.66
CA SER A 64 21.67 21.85 -9.31
C SER A 64 21.31 20.73 -8.33
N ARG A 65 21.49 21.01 -7.02
CA ARG A 65 21.19 20.07 -5.94
C ARG A 65 20.01 20.58 -5.14
N GLU A 66 18.95 19.80 -5.10
CA GLU A 66 17.80 20.07 -4.26
C GLU A 66 17.85 19.22 -2.98
N LEU A 67 17.49 19.81 -1.84
CA LEU A 67 17.31 19.10 -0.59
C LEU A 67 15.83 18.73 -0.44
N VAL A 68 15.53 17.43 -0.56
CA VAL A 68 14.17 16.89 -0.46
C VAL A 68 13.94 16.40 0.96
N TRP A 69 12.95 16.97 1.62
CA TRP A 69 12.53 16.59 2.96
C TRP A 69 11.49 15.48 2.91
N PRO A 70 11.44 14.60 3.93
CA PRO A 70 10.32 13.68 4.06
C PRO A 70 9.02 14.49 4.23
N ASP A 71 7.97 14.08 3.54
CA ASP A 71 6.69 14.78 3.55
C ASP A 71 5.50 13.82 3.47
N ALA A 72 4.29 14.39 3.51
CA ALA A 72 3.06 13.77 3.05
C ALA A 72 2.26 14.84 2.31
N THR A 73 2.01 14.60 1.03
CA THR A 73 1.45 15.60 0.12
C THR A 73 0.17 15.07 -0.55
N LEU A 74 -0.88 15.90 -0.50
CA LEU A 74 -2.14 15.70 -1.21
C LEU A 74 -2.06 16.36 -2.58
N TRP A 75 -2.37 15.57 -3.61
CA TRP A 75 -2.32 15.97 -5.01
C TRP A 75 -3.72 15.94 -5.61
N ARG A 76 -4.11 17.03 -6.25
CA ARG A 76 -5.35 17.17 -7.02
C ARG A 76 -5.13 16.75 -8.47
N PRO A 77 -6.01 15.92 -9.05
CA PRO A 77 -5.93 15.57 -10.47
C PRO A 77 -6.31 16.76 -11.37
N PRO A 78 -5.87 16.76 -12.63
CA PRO A 78 -6.34 17.72 -13.61
C PRO A 78 -7.86 17.61 -13.79
N TYR A 79 -8.47 18.73 -14.15
CA TYR A 79 -9.93 18.75 -14.34
C TYR A 79 -10.35 17.81 -15.49
N ARG A 80 -11.32 16.94 -15.21
CA ARG A 80 -12.00 16.10 -16.20
C ARG A 80 -13.50 16.33 -16.08
N ALA A 81 -14.19 16.38 -17.23
CA ALA A 81 -15.63 16.67 -17.26
C ALA A 81 -16.48 15.50 -16.74
N GLU A 82 -16.05 14.26 -16.96
CA GLU A 82 -16.79 13.04 -16.63
C GLU A 82 -15.87 11.98 -16.00
N GLY A 83 -16.47 11.05 -15.26
CA GLY A 83 -15.79 9.90 -14.64
C GLY A 83 -15.29 10.15 -13.22
N SER A 84 -14.82 9.08 -12.58
CA SER A 84 -14.17 9.14 -11.26
C SER A 84 -12.83 9.85 -11.35
N ARG A 85 -12.60 10.77 -10.42
CA ARG A 85 -11.34 11.49 -10.30
C ARG A 85 -10.58 10.96 -9.10
N LEU A 86 -9.30 10.65 -9.31
CA LEU A 86 -8.42 10.14 -8.27
C LEU A 86 -7.55 11.29 -7.76
N TRP A 87 -7.78 11.75 -6.52
CA TRP A 87 -6.81 12.50 -5.73
C TRP A 87 -5.78 11.52 -5.20
N LEU A 88 -4.57 11.99 -4.95
CA LEU A 88 -3.48 11.13 -4.47
C LEU A 88 -2.92 11.73 -3.18
N LEU A 89 -2.67 10.88 -2.19
CA LEU A 89 -1.93 11.23 -1.00
C LEU A 89 -0.76 10.27 -0.88
N THR A 90 0.44 10.79 -0.90
CA THR A 90 1.67 10.02 -0.80
C THR A 90 2.65 10.70 0.13
N GLY A 91 3.47 9.91 0.79
CA GLY A 91 4.50 10.39 1.69
C GLY A 91 5.15 9.27 2.47
N VAL A 92 5.87 9.63 3.51
CA VAL A 92 6.52 8.71 4.43
C VAL A 92 5.68 8.54 5.70
N GLU A 93 5.68 7.35 6.29
CA GLU A 93 4.99 7.13 7.56
C GLU A 93 5.56 8.03 8.66
N PRO A 94 4.71 8.81 9.38
CA PRO A 94 5.20 9.76 10.38
C PRO A 94 5.79 9.05 11.59
N ALA A 95 6.84 9.63 12.19
CA ALA A 95 7.49 9.08 13.37
C ALA A 95 6.73 9.40 14.67
N ARG A 96 5.84 10.37 14.66
CA ARG A 96 5.14 10.89 15.86
C ARG A 96 3.84 11.63 15.53
N ALA A 97 3.06 11.94 16.56
CA ALA A 97 1.84 12.74 16.49
C ALA A 97 0.81 12.26 15.46
N TRP A 98 0.64 10.94 15.36
CA TRP A 98 -0.20 10.27 14.35
C TRP A 98 -1.63 10.76 14.30
N GLN A 99 -2.23 11.05 15.47
CA GLN A 99 -3.61 11.56 15.52
C GLN A 99 -3.72 12.95 14.91
N ALA A 100 -2.77 13.84 15.20
CA ALA A 100 -2.74 15.19 14.62
C ALA A 100 -2.44 15.12 13.11
N PHE A 101 -1.50 14.27 12.69
CA PHE A 101 -1.19 14.02 11.29
C PHE A 101 -2.43 13.54 10.52
N ALA A 102 -3.16 12.57 11.07
CA ALA A 102 -4.37 12.06 10.44
C ALA A 102 -5.47 13.14 10.37
N ALA A 103 -5.63 13.95 11.42
CA ALA A 103 -6.63 15.02 11.44
C ALA A 103 -6.34 16.08 10.37
N GLU A 104 -5.09 16.54 10.21
CA GLU A 104 -4.71 17.52 9.17
C GLU A 104 -4.97 16.97 7.77
N LEU A 105 -4.66 15.69 7.51
CA LEU A 105 -4.87 15.08 6.19
C LEU A 105 -6.36 14.86 5.90
N VAL A 106 -7.16 14.51 6.90
CA VAL A 106 -8.61 14.39 6.75
C VAL A 106 -9.26 15.75 6.51
N ASP A 107 -8.83 16.81 7.21
CA ASP A 107 -9.29 18.19 6.98
C ASP A 107 -8.96 18.64 5.55
N ALA A 108 -7.75 18.32 5.06
CA ALA A 108 -7.36 18.60 3.68
C ALA A 108 -8.23 17.83 2.68
N ALA A 109 -8.54 16.56 2.95
CA ALA A 109 -9.43 15.75 2.11
C ALA A 109 -10.86 16.32 2.07
N LEU A 110 -11.40 16.75 3.22
CA LEU A 110 -12.69 17.41 3.29
C LEU A 110 -12.73 18.73 2.49
N SER A 111 -11.63 19.50 2.55
CA SER A 111 -11.51 20.77 1.79
C SER A 111 -11.50 20.55 0.27
N GLU A 112 -11.13 19.35 -0.19
CA GLU A 112 -11.18 18.92 -1.59
C GLU A 112 -12.48 18.19 -1.95
N ASP A 113 -13.48 18.18 -1.05
CA ASP A 113 -14.76 17.45 -1.18
C ASP A 113 -14.55 15.95 -1.52
N ILE A 114 -13.59 15.29 -0.93
CA ILE A 114 -13.36 13.86 -1.13
C ILE A 114 -14.56 13.07 -0.62
N THR A 115 -15.03 12.13 -1.44
CA THR A 115 -16.24 11.34 -1.17
C THR A 115 -15.96 9.90 -0.76
N GLY A 116 -14.71 9.45 -0.89
CA GLY A 116 -14.28 8.12 -0.47
C GLY A 116 -12.77 7.98 -0.52
N ILE A 117 -12.22 7.08 0.28
CA ILE A 117 -10.78 6.81 0.37
C ILE A 117 -10.49 5.36 -0.01
N VAL A 118 -9.44 5.16 -0.81
CA VAL A 118 -8.83 3.85 -1.07
C VAL A 118 -7.41 3.86 -0.51
N ALA A 119 -7.20 3.15 0.58
CA ALA A 119 -5.89 2.96 1.18
C ALA A 119 -5.17 1.78 0.51
N LEU A 120 -4.01 2.04 -0.10
CA LEU A 120 -3.16 1.01 -0.70
C LEU A 120 -2.07 0.62 0.27
N GLY A 121 -1.96 -0.68 0.52
CA GLY A 121 -0.88 -1.27 1.27
C GLY A 121 -0.33 -2.51 0.59
N SER A 122 0.84 -2.94 1.01
CA SER A 122 1.42 -4.21 0.62
C SER A 122 2.14 -4.86 1.79
N MET A 123 2.15 -6.18 1.79
CA MET A 123 2.72 -6.97 2.89
C MET A 123 3.49 -8.16 2.35
N MET A 124 4.57 -8.54 3.04
CA MET A 124 5.30 -9.77 2.75
C MET A 124 4.44 -10.97 3.14
N SER A 125 4.34 -11.94 2.23
CA SER A 125 3.51 -13.13 2.41
C SER A 125 4.19 -14.38 1.88
N ASP A 126 3.77 -15.54 2.39
CA ASP A 126 4.20 -16.86 1.91
C ASP A 126 3.39 -17.22 0.63
N VAL A 127 3.66 -16.50 -0.47
CA VAL A 127 3.01 -16.68 -1.77
C VAL A 127 4.05 -16.81 -2.88
N PRO A 128 3.78 -17.54 -3.97
CA PRO A 128 4.72 -17.65 -5.07
C PRO A 128 4.61 -16.44 -6.01
N HIS A 129 5.75 -16.01 -6.57
CA HIS A 129 5.79 -14.93 -7.56
C HIS A 129 5.20 -15.36 -8.92
N THR A 130 5.12 -16.67 -9.19
CA THR A 130 4.61 -17.26 -10.43
C THR A 130 3.08 -17.30 -10.54
N ARG A 131 2.36 -16.95 -9.47
CA ARG A 131 0.89 -16.87 -9.46
C ARG A 131 0.42 -15.42 -9.41
N PRO A 132 -0.86 -15.14 -9.75
CA PRO A 132 -1.42 -13.79 -9.58
C PRO A 132 -1.28 -13.30 -8.15
N ILE A 133 -0.95 -12.00 -8.01
CA ILE A 133 -0.89 -11.36 -6.70
C ILE A 133 -2.28 -11.31 -6.07
N SER A 134 -2.40 -11.78 -4.84
CA SER A 134 -3.64 -11.63 -4.07
C SER A 134 -3.80 -10.20 -3.58
N ILE A 135 -5.00 -9.65 -3.78
CA ILE A 135 -5.39 -8.36 -3.20
C ILE A 135 -6.48 -8.60 -2.17
N PHE A 136 -6.16 -8.40 -0.90
CA PHE A 136 -7.14 -8.37 0.17
C PHE A 136 -7.83 -7.01 0.17
N SER A 137 -9.16 -7.04 0.18
CA SER A 137 -9.98 -5.83 0.20
C SER A 137 -10.87 -5.87 1.43
N GLY A 138 -10.84 -4.82 2.25
CA GLY A 138 -11.65 -4.76 3.46
C GLY A 138 -12.06 -3.34 3.83
N SER A 139 -13.21 -3.21 4.52
CA SER A 139 -13.72 -1.93 4.98
C SER A 139 -14.49 -2.08 6.30
N ASP A 140 -14.36 -1.11 7.20
CA ASP A 140 -15.23 -0.99 8.39
C ASP A 140 -16.60 -0.38 8.01
N ASN A 141 -16.72 0.25 6.85
CA ASN A 141 -17.94 0.86 6.35
C ASN A 141 -18.92 -0.19 5.81
N GLU A 142 -20.10 -0.30 6.40
CA GLU A 142 -21.11 -1.29 6.02
C GLU A 142 -21.65 -1.09 4.59
N GLN A 143 -21.80 0.17 4.15
CA GLN A 143 -22.29 0.48 2.81
C GLN A 143 -21.27 0.06 1.74
N LEU A 144 -19.97 0.32 1.98
CA LEU A 144 -18.90 -0.14 1.09
C LEU A 144 -18.82 -1.67 1.05
N ARG A 145 -18.92 -2.35 2.19
CA ARG A 145 -18.91 -3.82 2.20
C ARG A 145 -20.03 -4.39 1.36
N THR A 146 -21.24 -3.86 1.51
CA THR A 146 -22.41 -4.31 0.75
C THR A 146 -22.26 -4.01 -0.74
N ALA A 147 -21.79 -2.80 -1.09
CA ALA A 147 -21.68 -2.36 -2.48
C ALA A 147 -20.56 -3.10 -3.25
N LEU A 148 -19.45 -3.39 -2.59
CA LEU A 148 -18.24 -3.94 -3.22
C LEU A 148 -18.04 -5.46 -2.94
N GLY A 149 -18.90 -6.07 -2.13
CA GLY A 149 -18.78 -7.49 -1.78
C GLY A 149 -17.51 -7.81 -0.99
N VAL A 150 -17.03 -6.87 -0.16
CA VAL A 150 -15.82 -7.05 0.65
C VAL A 150 -16.16 -7.29 2.12
N GLU A 151 -15.22 -7.87 2.86
CA GLU A 151 -15.44 -8.24 4.24
C GLU A 151 -15.00 -7.14 5.21
N ARG A 152 -15.44 -7.28 6.46
CA ARG A 152 -14.91 -6.50 7.56
C ARG A 152 -13.57 -7.08 7.99
N PRO A 153 -12.49 -6.27 8.13
CA PRO A 153 -11.23 -6.73 8.69
C PRO A 153 -11.43 -7.28 10.11
N THR A 154 -10.87 -8.45 10.39
CA THR A 154 -10.92 -9.11 11.72
C THR A 154 -9.60 -9.02 12.47
N TYR A 155 -8.60 -8.38 11.88
CA TYR A 155 -7.28 -8.28 12.46
C TYR A 155 -7.27 -7.47 13.75
N GLU A 156 -6.60 -8.03 14.77
CA GLU A 156 -6.30 -7.39 16.06
C GLU A 156 -4.78 -7.38 16.27
N GLY A 157 -4.17 -6.21 16.39
CA GLY A 157 -2.72 -6.08 16.60
C GLY A 157 -2.19 -4.69 16.27
N PRO A 158 -0.85 -4.52 16.20
CA PRO A 158 -0.22 -3.27 15.80
C PRO A 158 -0.63 -2.87 14.38
N VAL A 159 -0.84 -1.57 14.16
CA VAL A 159 -1.25 -1.03 12.85
C VAL A 159 -0.32 0.09 12.42
N GLY A 160 -0.25 0.32 11.11
CA GLY A 160 0.43 1.47 10.52
C GLY A 160 -0.47 2.67 10.33
N ILE A 161 0.09 3.73 9.74
CA ILE A 161 -0.60 5.02 9.55
C ILE A 161 -1.85 4.91 8.68
N LEU A 162 -1.90 3.97 7.74
CA LEU A 162 -3.08 3.75 6.89
C LEU A 162 -4.33 3.45 7.69
N SER A 163 -4.21 2.62 8.74
CA SER A 163 -5.34 2.28 9.62
C SER A 163 -5.79 3.46 10.46
N VAL A 164 -4.84 4.29 10.94
CA VAL A 164 -5.15 5.50 11.72
C VAL A 164 -5.87 6.54 10.85
N LEU A 165 -5.38 6.73 9.62
CA LEU A 165 -6.04 7.60 8.63
C LEU A 165 -7.43 7.10 8.26
N GLY A 166 -7.58 5.79 8.01
CA GLY A 166 -8.87 5.19 7.69
C GLY A 166 -9.89 5.38 8.82
N ALA A 167 -9.48 5.17 10.08
CA ALA A 167 -10.35 5.39 11.22
C ALA A 167 -10.75 6.86 11.38
N ALA A 168 -9.82 7.79 11.22
CA ALA A 168 -10.09 9.23 11.29
C ALA A 168 -11.02 9.70 10.15
N ALA A 169 -10.85 9.15 8.95
CA ALA A 169 -11.70 9.44 7.80
C ALA A 169 -13.13 8.94 7.99
N GLU A 170 -13.31 7.70 8.48
CA GLU A 170 -14.64 7.15 8.81
C GLU A 170 -15.34 7.97 9.89
N GLU A 171 -14.62 8.41 10.92
CA GLU A 171 -15.16 9.30 11.97
C GLU A 171 -15.61 10.66 11.39
N ALA A 172 -14.90 11.16 10.39
CA ALA A 172 -15.25 12.37 9.64
C ALA A 172 -16.34 12.17 8.58
N GLY A 173 -16.82 10.94 8.39
CA GLY A 173 -17.88 10.58 7.44
C GLY A 173 -17.38 10.31 6.01
N ILE A 174 -16.09 10.10 5.82
CA ILE A 174 -15.51 9.70 4.53
C ILE A 174 -15.32 8.18 4.51
N PRO A 175 -16.12 7.42 3.74
CA PRO A 175 -16.03 5.97 3.67
C PRO A 175 -14.67 5.51 3.12
N THR A 176 -14.06 4.52 3.78
CA THR A 176 -12.71 4.06 3.47
C THR A 176 -12.65 2.56 3.21
N ILE A 177 -11.93 2.17 2.14
CA ILE A 177 -11.58 0.79 1.84
C ILE A 177 -10.06 0.63 1.79
N ALA A 178 -9.55 -0.45 2.35
CA ALA A 178 -8.14 -0.81 2.25
C ALA A 178 -7.93 -1.94 1.24
N LEU A 179 -6.90 -1.81 0.40
CA LEU A 179 -6.44 -2.81 -0.54
C LEU A 179 -5.00 -3.21 -0.17
N TRP A 180 -4.78 -4.50 0.08
CA TRP A 180 -3.48 -5.03 0.49
C TRP A 180 -2.97 -6.05 -0.50
N ALA A 181 -1.81 -5.78 -1.13
CA ALA A 181 -1.15 -6.71 -2.01
C ALA A 181 -0.23 -7.66 -1.23
N SER A 182 -0.31 -8.95 -1.53
CA SER A 182 0.63 -9.96 -1.02
C SER A 182 1.88 -9.99 -1.88
N VAL A 183 3.03 -9.63 -1.30
CA VAL A 183 4.34 -9.67 -1.95
C VAL A 183 5.11 -10.89 -1.44
N PRO A 184 5.69 -11.73 -2.32
CA PRO A 184 6.45 -12.90 -1.88
C PRO A 184 7.63 -12.50 -0.96
N GLN A 185 7.79 -13.20 0.16
CA GLN A 185 8.82 -12.87 1.17
C GLN A 185 10.25 -12.99 0.61
N TYR A 186 10.49 -13.99 -0.24
CA TYR A 186 11.83 -14.27 -0.80
C TYR A 186 12.29 -13.27 -1.85
N VAL A 187 11.41 -12.37 -2.31
CA VAL A 187 11.75 -11.33 -3.29
C VAL A 187 12.05 -9.96 -2.66
N ALA A 188 12.26 -9.89 -1.35
CA ALA A 188 12.52 -8.62 -0.64
C ALA A 188 13.71 -7.82 -1.22
N GLY A 189 14.67 -8.48 -1.87
CA GLY A 189 15.79 -7.82 -2.58
C GLY A 189 15.48 -7.36 -4.00
N TYR A 190 14.26 -7.58 -4.52
CA TYR A 190 13.83 -7.26 -5.88
C TYR A 190 12.75 -6.17 -5.89
N SER A 191 12.90 -5.17 -5.03
CA SER A 191 12.04 -3.98 -5.02
C SER A 191 12.46 -2.99 -6.14
N PRO A 192 11.49 -2.26 -6.71
CA PRO A 192 10.05 -2.40 -6.51
C PRO A 192 9.46 -3.70 -7.10
N SER A 193 8.24 -4.07 -6.67
CA SER A 193 7.48 -5.19 -7.21
C SER A 193 6.42 -4.71 -8.23
N PRO A 194 6.74 -4.61 -9.52
CA PRO A 194 5.79 -4.10 -10.52
C PRO A 194 4.56 -4.99 -10.70
N LYS A 195 4.69 -6.29 -10.39
CA LYS A 195 3.57 -7.24 -10.43
C LYS A 195 2.54 -6.92 -9.35
N ALA A 196 2.97 -6.61 -8.13
CA ALA A 196 2.08 -6.20 -7.04
C ALA A 196 1.50 -4.79 -7.27
N THR A 197 2.32 -3.87 -7.79
CA THR A 197 1.89 -2.52 -8.21
C THR A 197 0.76 -2.60 -9.25
N LEU A 198 0.92 -3.42 -10.28
CA LEU A 198 -0.09 -3.62 -11.32
C LEU A 198 -1.39 -4.18 -10.74
N ALA A 199 -1.29 -5.19 -9.86
CA ALA A 199 -2.45 -5.80 -9.22
C ALA A 199 -3.23 -4.79 -8.35
N LEU A 200 -2.55 -3.91 -7.61
CA LEU A 200 -3.20 -2.82 -6.85
C LEU A 200 -3.92 -1.84 -7.77
N ILE A 201 -3.31 -1.44 -8.89
CA ILE A 201 -3.92 -0.53 -9.87
C ILE A 201 -5.13 -1.18 -10.51
N ASP A 202 -5.05 -2.45 -10.90
CA ASP A 202 -6.18 -3.16 -11.52
C ASP A 202 -7.37 -3.25 -10.55
N ARG A 203 -7.11 -3.55 -9.28
CA ARG A 203 -8.17 -3.59 -8.26
C ARG A 203 -8.74 -2.20 -7.97
N LEU A 204 -7.90 -1.16 -7.91
CA LEU A 204 -8.35 0.22 -7.76
C LEU A 204 -9.28 0.63 -8.91
N VAL A 205 -8.92 0.32 -10.14
CA VAL A 205 -9.75 0.60 -11.33
C VAL A 205 -11.09 -0.13 -11.26
N GLU A 206 -11.08 -1.40 -10.86
CA GLU A 206 -12.30 -2.19 -10.72
C GLU A 206 -13.29 -1.57 -9.73
N ILE A 207 -12.82 -1.11 -8.56
CA ILE A 207 -13.70 -0.58 -7.52
C ILE A 207 -14.06 0.88 -7.71
N SER A 208 -13.19 1.70 -8.30
CA SER A 208 -13.42 3.13 -8.52
C SER A 208 -14.07 3.46 -9.86
N GLY A 209 -13.92 2.57 -10.85
CA GLY A 209 -14.33 2.83 -12.25
C GLY A 209 -13.49 3.92 -12.93
N ALA A 210 -12.34 4.28 -12.36
CA ALA A 210 -11.44 5.25 -12.97
C ALA A 210 -10.70 4.64 -14.17
N GLU A 211 -10.46 5.44 -15.18
CA GLU A 211 -9.61 5.06 -16.30
C GLU A 211 -8.14 5.36 -15.95
N VAL A 212 -7.30 4.33 -15.92
CA VAL A 212 -5.87 4.43 -15.63
C VAL A 212 -5.09 3.73 -16.72
N ASP A 213 -4.14 4.44 -17.31
CA ASP A 213 -3.17 3.85 -18.24
C ASP A 213 -2.12 3.04 -17.45
N ARG A 214 -1.94 1.77 -17.78
CA ARG A 214 -0.94 0.88 -17.17
C ARG A 214 0.48 1.11 -17.71
N GLY A 215 0.60 1.82 -18.83
CA GLY A 215 1.89 2.11 -19.43
C GLY A 215 2.74 0.85 -19.64
N GLN A 216 3.97 0.85 -19.11
CA GLN A 216 4.92 -0.27 -19.20
C GLN A 216 4.76 -1.29 -18.07
N LEU A 217 3.95 -1.04 -17.05
CA LEU A 217 3.79 -1.94 -15.88
C LEU A 217 3.53 -3.40 -16.24
N PRO A 218 2.70 -3.76 -17.24
CA PRO A 218 2.51 -5.15 -17.62
C PRO A 218 3.79 -5.82 -18.12
N ALA A 219 4.61 -5.10 -18.89
CA ALA A 219 5.88 -5.62 -19.38
C ALA A 219 6.93 -5.70 -18.25
N GLU A 220 6.95 -4.70 -17.37
CA GLU A 220 7.83 -4.68 -16.19
C GLU A 220 7.48 -5.83 -15.21
N ALA A 221 6.21 -6.13 -15.02
CA ALA A 221 5.75 -7.25 -14.18
C ALA A 221 6.24 -8.60 -14.72
N LEU A 222 6.16 -8.81 -16.05
CA LEU A 222 6.68 -10.02 -16.69
C LEU A 222 8.21 -10.12 -16.60
N ALA A 223 8.92 -9.01 -16.82
CA ALA A 223 10.37 -8.97 -16.71
C ALA A 223 10.85 -9.23 -15.27
N TRP A 224 10.13 -8.69 -14.28
CA TRP A 224 10.40 -8.92 -12.86
C TRP A 224 10.21 -10.40 -12.50
N GLU A 225 9.11 -11.02 -12.91
CA GLU A 225 8.84 -12.45 -12.72
C GLU A 225 9.96 -13.31 -13.32
N ALA A 226 10.33 -13.06 -14.60
CA ALA A 226 11.40 -13.79 -15.27
C ALA A 226 12.77 -13.61 -14.60
N SER A 227 13.05 -12.45 -13.98
CA SER A 227 14.30 -12.22 -13.25
C SER A 227 14.40 -13.05 -11.97
N ILE A 228 13.27 -13.28 -11.31
CA ILE A 228 13.21 -14.12 -10.11
C ILE A 228 13.30 -15.60 -10.49
N ASP A 229 12.61 -16.02 -11.55
CA ASP A 229 12.74 -17.36 -12.11
C ASP A 229 14.21 -17.70 -12.42
N ALA A 230 14.91 -16.79 -13.08
CA ALA A 230 16.32 -16.96 -13.41
C ALA A 230 17.21 -17.07 -12.17
N ALA A 231 16.95 -16.27 -11.15
CA ALA A 231 17.71 -16.31 -9.89
C ALA A 231 17.40 -17.61 -9.09
N ALA A 232 16.17 -18.07 -9.10
CA ALA A 232 15.76 -19.29 -8.42
C ALA A 232 16.30 -20.57 -9.12
N ALA A 233 16.50 -20.53 -10.45
CA ALA A 233 16.96 -21.70 -11.21
C ALA A 233 18.37 -22.17 -10.81
N ASP A 234 19.20 -21.31 -10.23
CA ASP A 234 20.53 -21.63 -9.74
C ASP A 234 20.55 -22.09 -8.26
N ASP A 235 19.37 -22.14 -7.60
CA ASP A 235 19.22 -22.50 -6.18
C ASP A 235 18.11 -23.57 -6.01
N GLU A 236 18.55 -24.83 -5.75
CA GLU A 236 17.62 -25.97 -5.59
C GLU A 236 16.69 -25.78 -4.38
N GLU A 237 17.14 -25.18 -3.27
CA GLU A 237 16.33 -24.98 -2.07
C GLU A 237 15.24 -23.93 -2.35
N MET A 238 15.59 -22.87 -3.05
CA MET A 238 14.66 -21.83 -3.47
C MET A 238 13.61 -22.39 -4.45
N THR A 239 14.03 -23.17 -5.43
CA THR A 239 13.14 -23.81 -6.39
C THR A 239 12.12 -24.72 -5.70
N GLU A 240 12.57 -25.58 -4.78
CA GLU A 240 11.68 -26.45 -4.00
C GLU A 240 10.70 -25.65 -3.13
N TYR A 241 11.18 -24.57 -2.51
CA TYR A 241 10.32 -23.69 -1.71
C TYR A 241 9.24 -23.02 -2.55
N ILE A 242 9.59 -22.53 -3.75
CA ILE A 242 8.60 -21.95 -4.69
C ILE A 242 7.56 -22.99 -5.09
N HIS A 243 7.96 -24.22 -5.42
CA HIS A 243 7.01 -25.30 -5.76
C HIS A 243 6.06 -25.63 -4.60
N GLN A 244 6.53 -25.57 -3.34
CA GLN A 244 5.66 -25.77 -2.18
C GLN A 244 4.63 -24.64 -2.04
N LEU A 245 5.05 -23.40 -2.28
CA LEU A 245 4.15 -22.24 -2.27
C LEU A 245 3.12 -22.32 -3.42
N GLU A 246 3.53 -22.74 -4.60
CA GLU A 246 2.64 -22.96 -5.74
C GLU A 246 1.57 -24.00 -5.44
N ALA A 247 1.98 -25.17 -4.91
CA ALA A 247 1.06 -26.23 -4.56
C ALA A 247 0.05 -25.80 -3.47
N ALA A 248 0.52 -25.05 -2.48
CA ALA A 248 -0.33 -24.47 -1.45
C ALA A 248 -1.33 -23.48 -2.07
N ARG A 249 -0.87 -22.59 -2.94
CA ARG A 249 -1.71 -21.59 -3.60
C ARG A 249 -2.76 -22.24 -4.50
N ASP A 250 -2.34 -23.19 -5.33
CA ASP A 250 -3.25 -23.89 -6.27
C ASP A 250 -4.33 -24.69 -5.50
N THR A 251 -4.00 -25.19 -4.30
CA THR A 251 -4.97 -25.83 -3.40
C THR A 251 -6.00 -24.81 -2.88
N TRP A 252 -5.59 -23.60 -2.56
CA TRP A 252 -6.46 -22.54 -2.04
C TRP A 252 -7.37 -21.93 -3.11
N ASP A 253 -6.87 -21.80 -4.33
CA ASP A 253 -7.62 -21.29 -5.48
C ASP A 253 -8.59 -22.37 -6.02
N SER A 254 -8.53 -23.60 -5.50
CA SER A 254 -9.46 -24.68 -5.88
C SER A 254 -10.89 -24.34 -5.42
N PRO A 255 -11.94 -24.75 -6.17
CA PRO A 255 -13.35 -24.46 -5.84
C PRO A 255 -13.80 -24.97 -4.46
N GLU A 256 -12.99 -25.82 -3.82
CA GLU A 256 -13.25 -26.44 -2.52
C GLU A 256 -12.69 -25.64 -1.34
N ALA A 257 -11.89 -24.60 -1.58
CA ALA A 257 -11.26 -23.79 -0.54
C ALA A 257 -12.16 -22.63 -0.10
N SER A 258 -12.41 -22.52 1.20
CA SER A 258 -13.27 -21.46 1.77
C SER A 258 -12.50 -20.16 2.08
N GLY A 259 -13.21 -19.00 2.08
CA GLY A 259 -12.65 -17.68 2.41
C GLY A 259 -12.03 -17.57 3.81
N ASP A 260 -12.35 -18.47 4.75
CA ASP A 260 -11.75 -18.53 6.09
C ASP A 260 -10.23 -18.81 6.07
N ALA A 261 -9.73 -19.51 5.04
CA ALA A 261 -8.31 -19.81 4.89
C ALA A 261 -7.50 -18.53 4.60
N ILE A 262 -8.06 -17.62 3.82
CA ILE A 262 -7.44 -16.34 3.43
C ILE A 262 -7.29 -15.41 4.64
N ALA A 263 -8.33 -15.35 5.50
CA ALA A 263 -8.30 -14.56 6.73
C ALA A 263 -7.23 -15.05 7.71
N GLN A 264 -7.02 -16.37 7.82
CA GLN A 264 -6.01 -16.97 8.71
C GLN A 264 -4.57 -16.62 8.30
N GLU A 265 -4.27 -16.48 7.01
CA GLU A 265 -2.91 -16.14 6.57
C GLU A 265 -2.59 -14.67 6.81
N PHE A 266 -3.55 -13.79 6.62
CA PHE A 266 -3.44 -12.39 7.00
C PHE A 266 -3.13 -12.23 8.50
N GLU A 267 -3.84 -12.96 9.36
CA GLU A 267 -3.56 -12.97 10.81
C GLU A 267 -2.16 -13.48 11.15
N LYS A 268 -1.70 -14.53 10.45
CA LYS A 268 -0.39 -15.15 10.68
C LYS A 268 0.78 -14.22 10.34
N TYR A 269 0.67 -13.48 9.22
CA TYR A 269 1.65 -12.48 8.82
C TYR A 269 1.81 -11.39 9.87
N LEU A 270 0.69 -10.83 10.32
CA LEU A 270 0.69 -9.72 11.26
C LEU A 270 1.19 -10.15 12.66
N ARG A 271 0.98 -11.39 13.08
CA ARG A 271 1.59 -11.94 14.30
C ARG A 271 3.11 -12.10 14.19
N ARG A 272 3.64 -12.53 13.04
CA ARG A 272 5.09 -12.68 12.83
C ARG A 272 5.82 -11.34 12.81
N GLY A 273 5.25 -10.31 12.19
CA GLY A 273 5.80 -8.95 12.18
C GLY A 273 5.90 -8.29 13.56
N GLY A 274 5.02 -8.68 14.51
CA GLY A 274 5.05 -8.21 15.89
C GLY A 274 6.15 -8.85 16.76
N GLU A 275 6.66 -10.02 16.43
CA GLU A 275 7.68 -10.71 17.21
C GLU A 275 9.14 -10.29 16.86
N GLY A 276 9.35 -9.64 15.73
CA GLY A 276 10.69 -9.23 15.26
C GLY A 276 11.32 -8.04 15.99
N HIS A 277 10.59 -7.33 16.83
CA HIS A 277 11.08 -6.22 17.65
C HIS A 277 11.16 -6.57 19.14
N GLY A 278 11.74 -7.74 19.44
CA GLY A 278 12.12 -8.14 20.80
C GLY A 278 13.12 -7.16 21.39
N LYS A 279 12.76 -6.55 22.51
CA LYS A 279 13.54 -5.62 23.35
C LYS A 279 14.98 -6.09 23.50
N PRO A 280 16.00 -5.21 23.36
CA PRO A 280 17.33 -5.49 23.87
C PRO A 280 17.24 -5.60 25.39
N GLY A 281 17.69 -6.73 25.93
CA GLY A 281 17.75 -7.01 27.35
C GLY A 281 18.48 -5.90 28.08
N ARG A 282 17.84 -5.30 29.09
CA ARG A 282 18.50 -4.52 30.12
C ARG A 282 19.26 -5.50 31.00
N ASP A 283 20.56 -5.58 30.78
CA ASP A 283 21.48 -6.07 31.82
C ASP A 283 21.47 -5.06 32.97
N ASP A 284 21.01 -5.50 34.13
CA ASP A 284 21.09 -4.78 35.40
C ASP A 284 22.47 -5.09 36.05
N PRO A 285 23.36 -4.09 36.21
CA PRO A 285 24.62 -4.30 36.87
C PRO A 285 24.49 -3.96 38.37
N ARG A 286 23.87 -4.82 39.15
CA ARG A 286 24.00 -4.80 40.63
C ARG A 286 23.96 -6.22 41.21
N ARG A 287 25.13 -6.84 41.28
CA ARG A 287 25.62 -7.62 42.44
C ARG A 287 27.12 -7.77 42.36
#